data_74a5fcc3f1de307d0f36aacdfa83323f
#
_entry.id   74a5fcc3f1de307d0f36aacdfa83323f
#
_cell.length_a   1.000
_cell.length_b   1.000
_cell.length_c   1.000
_cell.angle_alpha   90.00
_cell.angle_beta   90.00
_cell.angle_gamma   90.00
#
_symmetry.space_group_name_H-M   'P 1'
#
loop_
_entity.id
_entity.type
_entity.pdbx_description
1 polymer ?
#
loop_
_entity_poly.entity_id
_entity_poly.type
_entity_poly.pdbx_seq_one_letter_code
_entity_poly.pdbx_strand_id
1 'polypeptide(L)'
;MKKMTIYTMMLAASMAIMPSCSKDAPVLTQKDWAGTTTYFSPTDEKGFGTYYSPYTGYVGDPMPFYDPVAKDFKIMYLQDFVVNQTGTYHPIWAVQTSDAASYVSMGELIECGGIEDQDAAIGTGSTVYNEADKLYYTFYTGNKYQPTASESGQVVMLATSPDFKTWTKDKTLYIKGEDYGYSKNDFRDPFVYEGEDGKWHMLVSTYQNGKGTIAEFISDNLKEWTSAGVFMTMMWDRFYECPDLFKMGGWWYLVYSEKHAAIRKVQYFKGKTLDELKACTANDAGIWPDSHEGFLDARAFYAGKTASDGENRYIWGWCPNRPGQNNTDVGASPAEPSWGGNLVAQKIIQHEDGTLTLGPVAAIEAKYTSSQEVKVMALSAEDAGAVTSDSKAVTVGTDVSGKTFKLSGNSYMLLSRLNVHNHLKFTVTTASASDKFGFSFARGTDSEKFYSMVMNPESDTKRKLNFEEEGGIGYVNGIDSYVFDTPADYVYNVTVCTDNSVCTVYVNDVLAYTNRIYGTQKNCWSINCYGGNITVSDIEVKYY
;
A
#
# COMPACT_ATOMS: atom_id res chain seq x y z
N MET A 1 0.59 -49.15 -30.35
CA MET A 1 0.99 -47.87 -30.96
C MET A 1 -0.25 -47.08 -31.44
N LYS A 2 -1.15 -46.68 -30.58
CA LYS A 2 -2.31 -45.83 -30.93
C LYS A 2 -2.83 -44.99 -29.74
N LYS A 3 -1.99 -44.61 -28.79
CA LYS A 3 -2.40 -43.75 -27.67
C LYS A 3 -1.56 -42.47 -27.48
N MET A 4 -0.67 -42.17 -28.42
CA MET A 4 0.23 -41.02 -28.27
C MET A 4 -0.10 -39.84 -29.18
N THR A 5 -1.14 -39.93 -30.02
CA THR A 5 -1.48 -38.87 -30.99
C THR A 5 -2.61 -37.94 -30.52
N ILE A 6 -3.27 -38.24 -29.41
CA ILE A 6 -4.41 -37.44 -28.93
C ILE A 6 -3.96 -36.31 -27.98
N TYR A 7 -2.82 -36.44 -27.30
CA TYR A 7 -2.34 -35.40 -26.38
C TYR A 7 -1.67 -34.19 -27.06
N THR A 8 -1.18 -34.36 -28.27
CA THR A 8 -0.50 -33.28 -29.02
C THR A 8 -1.49 -32.34 -29.74
N MET A 9 -2.71 -32.77 -29.96
CA MET A 9 -3.75 -31.93 -30.60
C MET A 9 -4.56 -31.07 -29.60
N MET A 10 -4.58 -31.41 -28.32
CA MET A 10 -5.25 -30.57 -27.32
C MET A 10 -4.41 -29.40 -26.83
N LEU A 11 -3.08 -29.47 -26.97
CA LEU A 11 -2.21 -28.33 -26.60
C LEU A 11 -2.19 -27.23 -27.67
N ALA A 12 -2.52 -27.54 -28.92
CA ALA A 12 -2.57 -26.56 -30.00
C ALA A 12 -3.90 -25.79 -30.11
N ALA A 13 -4.97 -26.31 -29.48
CA ALA A 13 -6.28 -25.67 -29.52
C ALA A 13 -6.51 -24.66 -28.36
N SER A 14 -5.70 -24.70 -27.31
CA SER A 14 -5.80 -23.74 -26.19
C SER A 14 -4.99 -22.46 -26.39
N MET A 15 -4.21 -22.36 -27.47
CA MET A 15 -3.45 -21.14 -27.80
C MET A 15 -4.18 -20.15 -28.70
N ALA A 16 -5.41 -20.43 -29.12
CA ALA A 16 -6.08 -19.64 -30.16
C ALA A 16 -7.20 -18.71 -29.65
N ILE A 17 -7.43 -18.60 -28.34
CA ILE A 17 -8.41 -17.65 -27.82
C ILE A 17 -7.81 -16.93 -26.60
N MET A 18 -6.84 -16.06 -26.88
CA MET A 18 -6.55 -14.96 -25.97
C MET A 18 -7.26 -13.72 -26.55
N PRO A 19 -8.17 -13.07 -25.83
CA PRO A 19 -8.64 -11.77 -26.24
C PRO A 19 -7.45 -10.80 -26.17
N SER A 20 -7.13 -10.18 -27.29
CA SER A 20 -6.17 -9.09 -27.36
C SER A 20 -6.75 -7.91 -26.59
N CYS A 21 -6.35 -7.72 -25.36
CA CYS A 21 -6.58 -6.48 -24.61
C CYS A 21 -5.65 -6.44 -23.40
N SER A 22 -4.43 -6.14 -23.62
CA SER A 22 -3.63 -5.16 -22.91
C SER A 22 -2.27 -5.11 -23.59
N LYS A 23 -1.83 -3.91 -23.89
CA LYS A 23 -0.47 -3.65 -24.38
C LYS A 23 0.60 -3.99 -23.33
N ASP A 24 0.18 -4.47 -22.19
CA ASP A 24 0.93 -4.60 -20.95
C ASP A 24 1.03 -6.05 -20.45
N ALA A 25 0.75 -7.04 -21.29
CA ALA A 25 1.07 -8.41 -20.94
C ALA A 25 2.60 -8.53 -20.81
N PRO A 26 3.14 -8.85 -19.62
CA PRO A 26 4.57 -9.03 -19.47
C PRO A 26 5.00 -10.10 -20.46
N VAL A 27 6.11 -9.86 -21.17
CA VAL A 27 6.80 -10.93 -21.87
C VAL A 27 7.29 -11.85 -20.77
N LEU A 28 6.55 -12.92 -20.53
CA LEU A 28 6.98 -13.98 -19.62
C LEU A 28 8.20 -14.61 -20.29
N THR A 29 9.38 -14.18 -19.90
CA THR A 29 10.55 -14.99 -20.12
C THR A 29 10.30 -16.26 -19.32
N GLN A 30 10.11 -17.37 -19.99
CA GLN A 30 10.11 -18.71 -19.36
C GLN A 30 11.51 -18.93 -18.79
N LYS A 31 11.78 -18.39 -17.63
CA LYS A 31 12.81 -18.93 -16.77
C LYS A 31 12.20 -20.11 -16.09
N ASP A 32 12.80 -21.27 -16.31
CA ASP A 32 12.67 -22.41 -15.42
C ASP A 32 13.11 -21.93 -14.04
N TRP A 33 12.17 -21.63 -13.19
CA TRP A 33 12.35 -21.44 -11.77
C TRP A 33 12.65 -22.81 -11.19
N ALA A 34 13.88 -23.24 -11.41
CA ALA A 34 14.33 -24.61 -11.24
C ALA A 34 13.86 -25.20 -9.91
N GLY A 35 12.96 -26.14 -10.05
CA GLY A 35 12.70 -27.15 -9.02
C GLY A 35 11.77 -26.75 -7.90
N THR A 36 11.07 -25.62 -7.99
CA THR A 36 10.65 -25.11 -6.72
C THR A 36 9.21 -24.92 -6.64
N THR A 37 8.29 -25.09 -6.92
CA THR A 37 7.10 -24.59 -6.25
C THR A 37 5.95 -24.29 -7.18
N THR A 38 4.84 -24.54 -6.66
CA THR A 38 3.57 -24.16 -7.21
C THR A 38 3.54 -22.64 -7.39
N TYR A 39 3.61 -22.18 -8.62
CA TYR A 39 3.36 -20.79 -8.92
C TYR A 39 1.96 -20.40 -8.49
N PHE A 40 1.86 -19.23 -7.93
CA PHE A 40 0.58 -18.66 -7.62
C PHE A 40 -0.16 -18.35 -8.93
N SER A 41 -1.28 -19.01 -9.15
CA SER A 41 -2.22 -18.49 -10.13
C SER A 41 -2.79 -17.19 -9.60
N PRO A 42 -2.87 -16.14 -10.43
CA PRO A 42 -3.63 -14.97 -10.05
C PRO A 42 -4.98 -15.43 -9.55
N THR A 43 -5.42 -14.84 -8.45
CA THR A 43 -6.79 -15.06 -7.99
C THR A 43 -7.74 -14.76 -9.13
N ASP A 44 -8.96 -15.27 -9.08
CA ASP A 44 -9.98 -15.02 -10.11
C ASP A 44 -10.35 -13.55 -10.28
N GLU A 45 -9.81 -12.68 -9.45
CA GLU A 45 -9.90 -11.24 -9.58
C GLU A 45 -9.00 -10.76 -10.71
N LYS A 46 -9.62 -10.53 -11.86
CA LYS A 46 -9.02 -9.91 -13.03
C LYS A 46 -9.66 -8.55 -13.25
N GLY A 47 -8.89 -7.63 -13.83
CA GLY A 47 -9.43 -6.35 -14.25
C GLY A 47 -9.28 -5.24 -13.21
N PHE A 48 -8.10 -5.14 -12.60
CA PHE A 48 -7.68 -3.92 -11.92
C PHE A 48 -7.28 -2.87 -12.97
N GLY A 49 -7.87 -1.71 -12.90
CA GLY A 49 -7.63 -0.62 -13.85
C GLY A 49 -6.92 0.58 -13.24
N THR A 50 -6.90 0.66 -11.92
CA THR A 50 -6.34 1.78 -11.14
C THR A 50 -5.17 1.32 -10.28
N TYR A 51 -5.38 0.26 -9.50
CA TYR A 51 -4.35 -0.29 -8.62
C TYR A 51 -3.66 -1.45 -9.31
N TYR A 52 -2.46 -1.18 -9.82
CA TYR A 52 -1.75 -2.11 -10.67
C TYR A 52 -1.58 -3.49 -10.03
N SER A 53 -1.86 -4.51 -10.81
CA SER A 53 -1.58 -5.91 -10.51
C SER A 53 -0.86 -6.53 -11.70
N PRO A 54 0.25 -7.24 -11.52
CA PRO A 54 0.88 -7.96 -12.61
C PRO A 54 -0.03 -9.07 -13.13
N TYR A 55 0.17 -9.50 -14.37
CA TYR A 55 -0.63 -10.57 -14.98
C TYR A 55 -0.53 -11.88 -14.19
N THR A 56 0.64 -12.17 -13.63
CA THR A 56 0.89 -13.31 -12.75
C THR A 56 1.61 -12.86 -11.50
N GLY A 57 1.29 -13.44 -10.36
CA GLY A 57 1.89 -13.10 -9.07
C GLY A 57 1.41 -11.76 -8.51
N TYR A 58 2.21 -11.17 -7.65
CA TYR A 58 1.86 -10.00 -6.86
C TYR A 58 2.98 -8.97 -6.81
N VAL A 59 2.63 -7.72 -6.59
CA VAL A 59 3.57 -6.65 -6.25
C VAL A 59 3.89 -6.73 -4.77
N GLY A 60 5.18 -6.85 -4.45
CA GLY A 60 5.69 -6.61 -3.11
C GLY A 60 6.66 -5.44 -3.10
N ASP A 61 6.87 -4.86 -1.97
CA ASP A 61 7.84 -3.82 -1.61
C ASP A 61 8.24 -2.89 -2.78
N PRO A 62 7.43 -1.89 -3.10
CA PRO A 62 7.71 -0.97 -4.19
C PRO A 62 8.92 -0.08 -3.88
N MET A 63 9.71 0.18 -4.89
CA MET A 63 10.91 1.01 -4.87
C MET A 63 10.77 2.13 -5.92
N PRO A 64 9.96 3.16 -5.64
CA PRO A 64 9.71 4.23 -6.58
C PRO A 64 10.94 5.11 -6.78
N PHE A 65 11.13 5.56 -8.00
CA PHE A 65 12.17 6.47 -8.42
C PHE A 65 11.63 7.42 -9.49
N TYR A 66 11.87 8.71 -9.37
CA TYR A 66 11.60 9.65 -10.47
C TYR A 66 12.82 9.70 -11.38
N ASP A 67 12.65 9.26 -12.60
CA ASP A 67 13.71 9.23 -13.59
C ASP A 67 13.97 10.65 -14.15
N PRO A 68 15.12 11.27 -13.82
CA PRO A 68 15.40 12.62 -14.30
C PRO A 68 15.67 12.70 -15.78
N VAL A 69 15.94 11.56 -16.44
CA VAL A 69 16.18 11.48 -17.89
C VAL A 69 14.87 11.31 -18.65
N ALA A 70 14.06 10.31 -18.28
CA ALA A 70 12.78 10.03 -18.93
C ALA A 70 11.65 10.97 -18.48
N LYS A 71 11.80 11.65 -17.33
CA LYS A 71 10.79 12.55 -16.72
C LYS A 71 9.48 11.82 -16.39
N ASP A 72 9.60 10.61 -15.88
CA ASP A 72 8.49 9.80 -15.40
C ASP A 72 8.89 9.03 -14.14
N PHE A 73 7.94 8.35 -13.51
CA PHE A 73 8.22 7.49 -12.37
C PHE A 73 8.48 6.07 -12.84
N LYS A 74 9.53 5.48 -12.31
CA LYS A 74 9.84 4.06 -12.39
C LYS A 74 9.59 3.45 -11.02
N ILE A 75 8.72 2.48 -10.94
CA ILE A 75 8.45 1.76 -9.70
C ILE A 75 8.98 0.34 -9.87
N MET A 76 10.19 0.10 -9.37
CA MET A 76 10.67 -1.25 -9.18
C MET A 76 9.91 -1.90 -8.04
N TYR A 77 9.73 -3.21 -8.07
CA TYR A 77 9.06 -3.96 -7.02
C TYR A 77 9.54 -5.41 -7.00
N LEU A 78 9.37 -6.05 -5.87
CA LEU A 78 9.65 -7.48 -5.74
C LEU A 78 8.46 -8.26 -6.30
N GLN A 79 8.69 -9.00 -7.37
CA GLN A 79 7.66 -9.83 -7.97
C GLN A 79 7.53 -11.14 -7.21
N ASP A 80 6.37 -11.37 -6.60
CA ASP A 80 6.10 -12.64 -5.92
C ASP A 80 5.27 -13.57 -6.80
N PHE A 81 5.90 -14.66 -7.24
CA PHE A 81 5.25 -15.71 -8.01
C PHE A 81 4.90 -16.94 -7.16
N VAL A 82 5.34 -16.99 -5.92
CA VAL A 82 5.54 -18.25 -5.20
C VAL A 82 4.71 -18.30 -3.93
N VAL A 83 3.87 -19.32 -3.80
CA VAL A 83 3.08 -19.59 -2.58
C VAL A 83 3.99 -19.91 -1.38
N ASN A 84 5.06 -20.66 -1.63
CA ASN A 84 6.03 -21.03 -0.62
C ASN A 84 7.40 -20.50 -1.07
N GLN A 85 7.95 -19.56 -0.33
CA GLN A 85 9.24 -18.93 -0.61
C GLN A 85 10.39 -19.90 -0.33
N THR A 86 10.53 -20.91 -1.19
CA THR A 86 11.61 -21.90 -1.14
C THR A 86 12.44 -21.80 -2.43
N GLY A 87 13.75 -21.76 -2.30
CA GLY A 87 14.64 -21.62 -3.44
C GLY A 87 14.91 -20.16 -3.80
N THR A 88 14.83 -19.83 -5.08
CA THR A 88 15.03 -18.45 -5.58
C THR A 88 13.70 -17.75 -5.72
N TYR A 89 13.58 -16.53 -5.19
CA TYR A 89 12.32 -15.77 -5.22
C TYR A 89 12.54 -14.26 -5.17
N HIS A 90 11.52 -13.48 -5.53
CA HIS A 90 11.48 -12.03 -5.52
C HIS A 90 12.46 -11.36 -6.51
N PRO A 91 12.48 -11.71 -7.81
CA PRO A 91 13.20 -10.91 -8.78
C PRO A 91 12.63 -9.48 -8.80
N ILE A 92 13.44 -8.50 -9.18
CA ILE A 92 12.98 -7.12 -9.32
C ILE A 92 12.34 -6.95 -10.70
N TRP A 93 11.07 -6.63 -10.68
CA TRP A 93 10.29 -6.17 -11.82
C TRP A 93 10.05 -4.68 -11.72
N ALA A 94 9.56 -4.04 -12.79
CA ALA A 94 9.19 -2.65 -12.74
C ALA A 94 7.96 -2.32 -13.58
N VAL A 95 7.34 -1.21 -13.21
CA VAL A 95 6.39 -0.47 -14.03
C VAL A 95 6.85 0.97 -14.16
N GLN A 96 6.41 1.64 -15.24
CA GLN A 96 6.57 3.06 -15.42
C GLN A 96 5.23 3.78 -15.47
N THR A 97 5.20 5.03 -15.01
CA THR A 97 4.01 5.87 -15.01
C THR A 97 4.40 7.35 -15.03
N SER A 98 3.64 8.16 -15.73
CA SER A 98 3.79 9.63 -15.70
C SER A 98 2.78 10.32 -14.77
N ASP A 99 1.78 9.58 -14.27
CA ASP A 99 0.62 10.14 -13.58
C ASP A 99 0.27 9.43 -12.26
N ALA A 100 1.06 8.44 -11.86
CA ALA A 100 0.81 7.57 -10.70
C ALA A 100 -0.55 6.84 -10.73
N ALA A 101 -1.16 6.71 -11.92
CA ALA A 101 -2.48 6.11 -12.10
C ALA A 101 -2.50 5.10 -13.26
N SER A 102 -1.72 5.33 -14.30
CA SER A 102 -1.65 4.50 -15.49
C SER A 102 -0.26 3.90 -15.61
N TYR A 103 -0.18 2.57 -15.60
CA TYR A 103 1.09 1.85 -15.51
C TYR A 103 1.37 1.06 -16.77
N VAL A 104 2.64 1.07 -17.19
CA VAL A 104 3.16 0.22 -18.25
C VAL A 104 4.21 -0.70 -17.66
N SER A 105 4.02 -2.00 -17.81
CA SER A 105 4.99 -2.99 -17.33
C SER A 105 6.30 -2.91 -18.11
N MET A 106 7.40 -2.94 -17.38
CA MET A 106 8.75 -3.04 -17.93
C MET A 106 9.29 -4.47 -17.86
N GLY A 107 8.56 -5.38 -17.20
CA GLY A 107 8.97 -6.77 -16.99
C GLY A 107 10.04 -6.92 -15.92
N GLU A 108 10.75 -8.04 -15.97
CA GLU A 108 11.85 -8.35 -15.08
C GLU A 108 13.10 -7.54 -15.46
N LEU A 109 13.65 -6.82 -14.50
CA LEU A 109 14.84 -6.00 -14.68
C LEU A 109 16.08 -6.62 -14.03
N ILE A 110 15.93 -7.18 -12.82
CA ILE A 110 17.03 -7.81 -12.08
C ILE A 110 16.56 -9.19 -11.61
N GLU A 111 17.15 -10.21 -12.18
CA GLU A 111 16.88 -11.60 -11.84
C GLU A 111 17.47 -12.00 -10.48
N CYS A 112 16.90 -13.00 -9.82
CA CYS A 112 17.57 -13.63 -8.70
C CYS A 112 18.89 -14.30 -9.11
N GLY A 113 19.77 -14.51 -8.17
CA GLY A 113 20.92 -15.39 -8.33
C GLY A 113 20.51 -16.87 -8.34
N GLY A 114 21.49 -17.76 -8.54
CA GLY A 114 21.28 -19.19 -8.29
C GLY A 114 21.07 -19.46 -6.80
N ILE A 115 20.63 -20.69 -6.47
CA ILE A 115 20.30 -21.08 -5.08
C ILE A 115 21.48 -20.92 -4.11
N GLU A 116 22.71 -21.02 -4.61
CA GLU A 116 23.93 -20.86 -3.84
C GLU A 116 24.47 -19.41 -3.84
N ASP A 117 23.84 -18.52 -4.60
CA ASP A 117 24.28 -17.13 -4.67
C ASP A 117 23.77 -16.33 -3.46
N GLN A 118 24.39 -15.19 -3.17
CA GLN A 118 24.03 -14.32 -2.05
C GLN A 118 22.62 -13.73 -2.26
N ASP A 119 22.21 -13.51 -3.50
CA ASP A 119 20.90 -13.00 -3.88
C ASP A 119 20.02 -14.09 -4.51
N ALA A 120 20.08 -15.30 -3.95
CA ALA A 120 19.10 -16.35 -4.25
C ALA A 120 17.67 -15.85 -4.06
N ALA A 121 17.47 -14.97 -3.10
CA ALA A 121 16.26 -14.16 -2.98
C ALA A 121 16.64 -12.67 -2.89
N ILE A 122 15.80 -11.82 -3.47
CA ILE A 122 16.04 -10.38 -3.43
C ILE A 122 15.06 -9.72 -2.45
N GLY A 123 15.57 -8.78 -1.67
CA GLY A 123 14.78 -7.89 -0.83
C GLY A 123 14.82 -6.45 -1.33
N THR A 124 14.12 -5.60 -0.65
CA THR A 124 13.89 -4.20 -1.02
C THR A 124 15.19 -3.40 -1.16
N GLY A 125 15.10 -2.30 -1.88
CA GLY A 125 16.20 -1.39 -2.14
C GLY A 125 15.78 0.00 -2.58
N SER A 126 16.66 0.69 -3.28
CA SER A 126 16.39 1.99 -3.89
C SER A 126 17.29 2.25 -5.09
N THR A 127 16.87 3.17 -5.94
CA THR A 127 17.60 3.56 -7.15
C THR A 127 17.96 5.04 -7.09
N VAL A 128 19.15 5.37 -7.57
CA VAL A 128 19.58 6.75 -7.85
C VAL A 128 20.19 6.83 -9.26
N TYR A 129 20.13 8.02 -9.83
CA TYR A 129 20.82 8.33 -11.09
C TYR A 129 22.01 9.22 -10.79
N ASN A 130 23.19 8.81 -11.24
CA ASN A 130 24.39 9.64 -11.14
C ASN A 130 24.63 10.35 -12.48
N GLU A 131 24.43 11.67 -12.48
CA GLU A 131 24.59 12.49 -13.67
C GLU A 131 26.03 12.50 -14.20
N ALA A 132 27.04 12.38 -13.32
CA ALA A 132 28.45 12.35 -13.72
C ALA A 132 28.81 11.08 -14.49
N ASP A 133 28.31 9.94 -14.05
CA ASP A 133 28.54 8.65 -14.69
C ASP A 133 27.52 8.35 -15.80
N LYS A 134 26.39 9.07 -15.81
CA LYS A 134 25.21 8.79 -16.65
C LYS A 134 24.72 7.36 -16.49
N LEU A 135 24.69 6.90 -15.24
CA LEU A 135 24.29 5.55 -14.86
C LEU A 135 23.23 5.59 -13.75
N TYR A 136 22.34 4.64 -13.81
CA TYR A 136 21.44 4.28 -12.72
C TYR A 136 22.14 3.27 -11.81
N TYR A 137 22.02 3.47 -10.50
CA TYR A 137 22.54 2.59 -9.47
C TYR A 137 21.38 2.10 -8.61
N THR A 138 21.11 0.81 -8.62
CA THR A 138 20.12 0.18 -7.75
C THR A 138 20.82 -0.62 -6.68
N PHE A 139 20.66 -0.18 -5.43
CA PHE A 139 21.09 -0.93 -4.27
C PHE A 139 19.92 -1.75 -3.75
N TYR A 140 20.15 -3.02 -3.49
CA TYR A 140 19.10 -3.96 -3.07
C TYR A 140 19.64 -4.93 -2.02
N THR A 141 18.74 -5.62 -1.36
CA THR A 141 19.10 -6.65 -0.40
C THR A 141 19.27 -8.00 -1.10
N GLY A 142 20.44 -8.60 -0.97
CA GLY A 142 20.67 -9.99 -1.33
C GLY A 142 20.44 -10.90 -0.14
N ASN A 143 19.49 -11.83 -0.26
CA ASN A 143 19.16 -12.82 0.75
C ASN A 143 19.73 -14.17 0.36
N LYS A 144 20.63 -14.69 1.19
CA LYS A 144 21.18 -16.04 1.04
C LYS A 144 20.13 -17.09 1.41
N TYR A 145 19.97 -18.09 0.57
CA TYR A 145 19.11 -19.22 0.89
C TYR A 145 19.79 -20.14 1.91
N GLN A 146 19.17 -20.39 3.05
CA GLN A 146 19.67 -21.23 4.13
C GLN A 146 21.15 -20.97 4.51
N PRO A 147 21.51 -19.74 4.91
CA PRO A 147 22.87 -19.38 5.22
C PRO A 147 23.42 -20.24 6.37
N THR A 148 24.66 -20.68 6.26
CA THR A 148 25.39 -21.33 7.33
C THR A 148 25.74 -20.34 8.44
N ALA A 149 26.22 -20.85 9.58
CA ALA A 149 26.62 -19.99 10.70
C ALA A 149 27.75 -18.99 10.36
N SER A 150 28.53 -19.24 9.31
CA SER A 150 29.64 -18.38 8.86
C SER A 150 29.26 -17.44 7.72
N GLU A 151 28.07 -17.59 7.13
CA GLU A 151 27.60 -16.76 6.02
C GLU A 151 26.67 -15.64 6.50
N SER A 152 26.66 -14.53 5.76
CA SER A 152 25.68 -13.46 5.97
C SER A 152 24.33 -13.88 5.38
N GLY A 153 23.26 -13.73 6.16
CA GLY A 153 21.89 -13.98 5.68
C GLY A 153 21.44 -12.89 4.74
N GLN A 154 21.76 -11.63 5.07
CA GLN A 154 21.41 -10.45 4.28
C GLN A 154 22.61 -9.53 4.09
N VAL A 155 22.76 -9.01 2.88
CA VAL A 155 23.80 -8.03 2.52
C VAL A 155 23.23 -7.01 1.55
N VAL A 156 23.84 -5.82 1.49
CA VAL A 156 23.54 -4.86 0.42
C VAL A 156 24.36 -5.20 -0.82
N MET A 157 23.70 -5.27 -1.94
CA MET A 157 24.27 -5.53 -3.27
C MET A 157 23.93 -4.38 -4.22
N LEU A 158 24.60 -4.34 -5.37
CA LEU A 158 24.48 -3.29 -6.38
C LEU A 158 24.21 -3.90 -7.77
N ALA A 159 23.32 -3.26 -8.51
CA ALA A 159 23.22 -3.39 -9.96
C ALA A 159 23.23 -2.00 -10.62
N THR A 160 23.79 -1.90 -11.82
CA THR A 160 23.87 -0.65 -12.58
C THR A 160 23.22 -0.79 -13.97
N SER A 161 22.73 0.31 -14.50
CA SER A 161 22.13 0.37 -15.84
C SER A 161 22.44 1.69 -16.53
N PRO A 162 22.74 1.70 -17.84
CA PRO A 162 22.85 2.93 -18.60
C PRO A 162 21.50 3.48 -19.11
N ASP A 163 20.44 2.67 -19.10
CA ASP A 163 19.19 2.94 -19.81
C ASP A 163 17.91 2.58 -19.01
N PHE A 164 18.06 2.20 -17.75
CA PHE A 164 17.01 1.67 -16.87
C PHE A 164 16.34 0.38 -17.39
N LYS A 165 16.87 -0.26 -18.42
CA LYS A 165 16.32 -1.49 -19.01
C LYS A 165 17.27 -2.66 -18.89
N THR A 166 18.55 -2.41 -19.15
CA THR A 166 19.59 -3.43 -19.11
C THR A 166 20.40 -3.27 -17.83
N TRP A 167 20.30 -4.21 -16.92
CA TRP A 167 20.95 -4.17 -15.63
C TRP A 167 22.11 -5.15 -15.53
N THR A 168 23.19 -4.71 -14.91
CA THR A 168 24.37 -5.52 -14.64
C THR A 168 24.64 -5.54 -13.14
N LYS A 169 24.60 -6.72 -12.53
CA LYS A 169 24.95 -6.91 -11.11
C LYS A 169 26.44 -6.72 -10.90
N ASP A 170 26.81 -5.94 -9.90
CA ASP A 170 28.17 -5.88 -9.39
C ASP A 170 28.41 -7.06 -8.43
N LYS A 171 29.24 -8.00 -8.88
CA LYS A 171 29.56 -9.19 -8.11
C LYS A 171 30.67 -8.97 -7.06
N THR A 172 31.14 -7.75 -6.90
CA THR A 172 32.23 -7.40 -5.98
C THR A 172 31.78 -6.55 -4.81
N LEU A 173 30.67 -5.81 -4.96
CA LEU A 173 30.13 -5.00 -3.88
C LEU A 173 29.19 -5.81 -3.00
N TYR A 174 29.64 -6.08 -1.78
CA TYR A 174 28.86 -6.70 -0.71
C TYR A 174 29.10 -5.92 0.57
N ILE A 175 28.10 -5.14 1.03
CA ILE A 175 28.17 -4.50 2.35
C ILE A 175 27.50 -5.45 3.34
N LYS A 176 28.28 -5.91 4.30
CA LYS A 176 27.86 -6.90 5.32
C LYS A 176 27.69 -6.21 6.66
N GLY A 177 26.57 -6.44 7.33
CA GLY A 177 26.29 -5.82 8.62
C GLY A 177 27.29 -6.16 9.70
N GLU A 178 27.72 -7.42 9.76
CA GLU A 178 28.67 -7.91 10.77
C GLU A 178 30.06 -7.25 10.73
N ASP A 179 30.49 -6.76 9.56
CA ASP A 179 31.76 -6.06 9.42
C ASP A 179 31.76 -4.71 10.18
N TYR A 180 30.58 -4.22 10.55
CA TYR A 180 30.36 -2.93 11.23
C TYR A 180 29.66 -3.09 12.60
N GLY A 181 29.49 -4.32 13.08
CA GLY A 181 28.86 -4.60 14.38
C GLY A 181 27.31 -4.58 14.35
N TYR A 182 26.74 -4.76 13.17
CA TYR A 182 25.30 -4.94 12.97
C TYR A 182 24.92 -6.42 12.77
N SER A 183 23.60 -6.70 12.70
CA SER A 183 23.11 -8.05 12.44
C SER A 183 23.54 -8.53 11.04
N LYS A 184 23.96 -9.78 10.95
CA LYS A 184 24.27 -10.44 9.67
C LYS A 184 23.03 -11.05 8.99
N ASN A 185 21.94 -11.23 9.73
CA ASN A 185 20.70 -11.85 9.24
C ASN A 185 19.59 -10.85 9.02
N ASP A 186 19.72 -9.66 9.59
CA ASP A 186 18.77 -8.55 9.44
C ASP A 186 19.58 -7.31 9.06
N PHE A 187 19.90 -7.19 7.79
CA PHE A 187 20.65 -6.07 7.22
C PHE A 187 20.15 -5.80 5.81
N ARG A 188 19.10 -4.97 5.70
CA ARG A 188 18.30 -4.87 4.47
C ARG A 188 17.74 -3.50 4.17
N ASP A 189 17.06 -3.39 3.04
CA ASP A 189 16.30 -2.24 2.55
C ASP A 189 17.16 -0.98 2.38
N PRO A 190 18.29 -1.05 1.63
CA PRO A 190 19.14 0.12 1.45
C PRO A 190 18.39 1.24 0.75
N PHE A 191 18.41 2.42 1.36
CA PHE A 191 17.89 3.65 0.79
C PHE A 191 19.02 4.64 0.55
N VAL A 192 19.27 4.99 -0.70
CA VAL A 192 20.37 5.87 -1.10
C VAL A 192 19.83 7.23 -1.52
N TYR A 193 20.49 8.29 -1.07
CA TYR A 193 20.19 9.66 -1.43
C TYR A 193 21.46 10.51 -1.49
N GLU A 194 21.40 11.62 -2.22
CA GLU A 194 22.47 12.63 -2.21
C GLU A 194 22.24 13.59 -1.04
N GLY A 195 23.21 13.70 -0.16
CA GLY A 195 23.17 14.57 1.01
C GLY A 195 23.43 16.04 0.67
N GLU A 196 23.07 16.94 1.60
CA GLU A 196 23.34 18.39 1.46
C GLU A 196 24.86 18.68 1.50
N ASP A 197 25.67 17.74 1.93
CA ASP A 197 27.14 17.79 1.92
C ASP A 197 27.76 17.36 0.56
N GLY A 198 26.93 17.02 -0.41
CA GLY A 198 27.34 16.57 -1.74
C GLY A 198 27.88 15.14 -1.78
N LYS A 199 27.66 14.35 -0.74
CA LYS A 199 28.00 12.92 -0.70
C LYS A 199 26.75 12.07 -0.88
N TRP A 200 26.97 10.85 -1.28
CA TRP A 200 25.94 9.82 -1.26
C TRP A 200 25.83 9.22 0.13
N HIS A 201 24.61 9.15 0.63
CA HIS A 201 24.26 8.51 1.89
C HIS A 201 23.42 7.28 1.64
N MET A 202 23.61 6.24 2.42
CA MET A 202 22.80 5.02 2.39
C MET A 202 22.31 4.71 3.80
N LEU A 203 21.02 4.58 3.96
CA LEU A 203 20.37 4.09 5.17
C LEU A 203 20.06 2.60 5.02
N VAL A 204 20.36 1.80 6.04
CA VAL A 204 20.12 0.35 6.03
C VAL A 204 19.40 -0.05 7.31
N SER A 205 18.29 -0.76 7.18
CA SER A 205 17.55 -1.31 8.32
C SER A 205 18.26 -2.53 8.90
N THR A 206 18.49 -2.52 10.22
CA THR A 206 19.26 -3.58 10.88
C THR A 206 18.95 -3.69 12.38
N TYR A 207 19.65 -4.56 13.06
CA TYR A 207 19.73 -4.60 14.53
C TYR A 207 21.15 -4.31 15.00
N GLN A 208 21.22 -3.59 16.11
CA GLN A 208 22.47 -3.44 16.89
C GLN A 208 22.12 -3.55 18.38
N ASN A 209 22.87 -4.39 19.11
CA ASN A 209 22.68 -4.61 20.56
C ASN A 209 21.23 -4.97 20.95
N GLY A 210 20.54 -5.76 20.12
CA GLY A 210 19.16 -6.18 20.34
C GLY A 210 18.09 -5.10 20.10
N LYS A 211 18.47 -3.95 19.54
CA LYS A 211 17.56 -2.85 19.18
C LYS A 211 17.50 -2.71 17.65
N GLY A 212 16.31 -2.45 17.14
CA GLY A 212 16.16 -2.01 15.76
C GLY A 212 16.98 -0.73 15.52
N THR A 213 17.65 -0.67 14.39
CA THR A 213 18.61 0.38 14.09
C THR A 213 18.56 0.70 12.60
N ILE A 214 18.69 1.94 12.25
CA ILE A 214 19.03 2.36 10.89
C ILE A 214 20.51 2.73 10.90
N ALA A 215 21.33 1.96 10.17
CA ALA A 215 22.74 2.25 9.94
C ALA A 215 22.88 3.27 8.81
N GLU A 216 23.93 4.09 8.88
CA GLU A 216 24.27 5.06 7.84
C GLU A 216 25.65 4.78 7.27
N PHE A 217 25.74 4.83 5.94
CA PHE A 217 26.98 4.73 5.18
C PHE A 217 27.09 5.95 4.26
N ILE A 218 28.31 6.37 3.97
CA ILE A 218 28.62 7.50 3.08
C ILE A 218 29.56 7.07 1.97
N SER A 219 29.43 7.68 0.80
CA SER A 219 30.24 7.42 -0.38
C SER A 219 30.42 8.67 -1.22
N ASP A 220 31.59 8.82 -1.84
CA ASP A 220 31.83 9.88 -2.83
C ASP A 220 31.52 9.41 -4.26
N ASN A 221 31.33 8.09 -4.50
CA ASN A 221 31.30 7.53 -5.85
C ASN A 221 30.28 6.38 -6.06
N LEU A 222 29.42 6.09 -5.08
CA LEU A 222 28.44 4.99 -5.10
C LEU A 222 29.03 3.57 -5.14
N LYS A 223 30.35 3.43 -5.10
CA LYS A 223 31.05 2.14 -5.20
C LYS A 223 31.82 1.80 -3.92
N GLU A 224 32.38 2.79 -3.28
CA GLU A 224 33.12 2.64 -2.04
C GLU A 224 32.34 3.29 -0.90
N TRP A 225 31.97 2.50 0.09
CA TRP A 225 31.14 2.93 1.20
C TRP A 225 31.87 2.84 2.52
N THR A 226 31.74 3.87 3.34
CA THR A 226 32.29 3.94 4.69
C THR A 226 31.15 4.10 5.68
N SER A 227 31.16 3.34 6.77
CA SER A 227 30.17 3.48 7.82
C SER A 227 30.27 4.86 8.49
N ALA A 228 29.16 5.58 8.53
CA ALA A 228 28.99 6.79 9.31
C ALA A 228 28.42 6.52 10.71
N GLY A 229 28.16 5.23 11.02
CA GLY A 229 27.60 4.80 12.30
C GLY A 229 26.09 4.63 12.26
N VAL A 230 25.45 4.94 13.37
CA VAL A 230 24.00 4.81 13.54
C VAL A 230 23.32 6.12 13.14
N PHE A 231 22.40 6.04 12.17
CA PHE A 231 21.52 7.15 11.84
C PHE A 231 20.44 7.34 12.92
N MET A 232 19.82 6.22 13.31
CA MET A 232 18.71 6.23 14.24
C MET A 232 18.61 4.88 14.96
N THR A 233 18.42 4.89 16.29
CA THR A 233 18.17 3.68 17.08
C THR A 233 16.69 3.64 17.46
N MET A 234 16.07 2.54 17.15
CA MET A 234 14.67 2.31 17.46
C MET A 234 14.48 1.86 18.90
N MET A 235 13.23 1.94 19.37
CA MET A 235 12.90 1.41 20.67
C MET A 235 12.81 -0.11 20.64
N TRP A 236 13.41 -0.75 21.63
CA TRP A 236 13.34 -2.20 21.84
C TRP A 236 13.80 -3.02 20.62
N ASP A 237 13.13 -4.17 20.40
CA ASP A 237 13.37 -5.12 19.32
C ASP A 237 12.57 -4.81 18.03
N ARG A 238 11.99 -3.60 17.93
CA ARG A 238 11.24 -3.18 16.73
C ARG A 238 12.16 -3.11 15.52
N PHE A 239 11.60 -3.43 14.38
CA PHE A 239 12.31 -3.37 13.12
C PHE A 239 11.56 -2.50 12.12
N TYR A 240 12.19 -1.44 11.68
CA TYR A 240 11.65 -0.50 10.72
C TYR A 240 12.16 -0.84 9.33
N GLU A 241 11.28 -1.36 8.49
CA GLU A 241 11.57 -1.78 7.14
C GLU A 241 11.40 -0.62 6.15
N CYS A 242 12.04 -0.73 4.99
CA CYS A 242 11.84 0.15 3.84
C CYS A 242 12.03 1.65 4.18
N PRO A 243 13.14 2.08 4.78
CA PRO A 243 13.37 3.47 5.09
C PRO A 243 13.36 4.32 3.82
N ASP A 244 12.81 5.54 3.93
CA ASP A 244 12.72 6.50 2.84
C ASP A 244 12.84 7.92 3.43
N LEU A 245 13.98 8.56 3.18
CA LEU A 245 14.31 9.87 3.72
C LEU A 245 14.16 10.94 2.65
N PHE A 246 13.42 12.00 2.96
CA PHE A 246 13.28 13.13 2.05
C PHE A 246 13.05 14.44 2.78
N LYS A 247 13.24 15.55 2.06
CA LYS A 247 12.94 16.90 2.50
C LYS A 247 11.77 17.47 1.71
N MET A 248 10.80 18.06 2.40
CA MET A 248 9.64 18.69 1.77
C MET A 248 9.17 19.86 2.63
N GLY A 249 8.89 21.03 2.02
CA GLY A 249 8.36 22.21 2.70
C GLY A 249 9.16 22.66 3.94
N GLY A 250 10.49 22.48 3.94
CA GLY A 250 11.35 22.87 5.06
C GLY A 250 11.42 21.85 6.22
N TRP A 251 10.85 20.67 6.04
CA TRP A 251 10.91 19.57 6.99
C TRP A 251 11.62 18.37 6.40
N TRP A 252 12.34 17.62 7.23
CA TRP A 252 12.86 16.31 6.95
C TRP A 252 11.87 15.25 7.40
N TYR A 253 11.73 14.18 6.62
CA TYR A 253 10.85 13.06 6.88
C TYR A 253 11.59 11.75 6.69
N LEU A 254 11.40 10.82 7.61
CA LEU A 254 11.76 9.42 7.45
C LEU A 254 10.47 8.61 7.45
N VAL A 255 10.07 8.13 6.30
CA VAL A 255 8.99 7.16 6.15
C VAL A 255 9.54 5.76 6.31
N TYR A 256 8.81 4.88 6.96
CA TYR A 256 9.20 3.50 7.21
C TYR A 256 7.96 2.62 7.39
N SER A 257 8.16 1.29 7.32
CA SER A 257 7.12 0.29 7.57
C SER A 257 7.44 -0.47 8.85
N GLU A 258 6.56 -0.38 9.85
CA GLU A 258 6.72 -1.09 11.10
C GLU A 258 6.34 -2.55 10.94
N LYS A 259 7.28 -3.46 11.18
CA LYS A 259 7.10 -4.89 11.00
C LYS A 259 6.25 -5.56 12.09
N HIS A 260 6.21 -5.00 13.30
CA HIS A 260 5.56 -5.63 14.43
C HIS A 260 4.04 -5.81 14.18
N ALA A 261 3.53 -7.04 14.30
CA ALA A 261 2.18 -7.41 13.87
C ALA A 261 1.06 -6.54 14.47
N ALA A 262 1.18 -6.13 15.72
CA ALA A 262 0.16 -5.30 16.40
C ALA A 262 0.05 -3.87 15.86
N ILE A 263 1.10 -3.35 15.22
CA ILE A 263 1.19 -1.97 14.75
C ILE A 263 1.77 -1.89 13.33
N ARG A 264 1.68 -2.97 12.56
CA ARG A 264 2.19 -3.07 11.19
C ARG A 264 1.51 -2.05 10.29
N LYS A 265 2.17 -0.92 10.09
CA LYS A 265 1.69 0.21 9.29
C LYS A 265 2.85 0.98 8.68
N VAL A 266 2.56 1.76 7.66
CA VAL A 266 3.47 2.79 7.14
C VAL A 266 3.37 4.02 8.03
N GLN A 267 4.51 4.49 8.51
CA GLN A 267 4.62 5.55 9.50
C GLN A 267 5.72 6.52 9.08
N TYR A 268 5.81 7.67 9.74
CA TYR A 268 6.89 8.61 9.52
C TYR A 268 7.30 9.34 10.79
N PHE A 269 8.59 9.72 10.84
CA PHE A 269 9.11 10.75 11.71
C PHE A 269 9.30 12.05 10.94
N LYS A 270 9.26 13.18 11.62
CA LYS A 270 9.56 14.49 11.05
C LYS A 270 10.45 15.33 11.96
N GLY A 271 11.25 16.21 11.36
CA GLY A 271 12.07 17.20 12.06
C GLY A 271 12.38 18.38 11.14
N LYS A 272 12.56 19.57 11.68
CA LYS A 272 12.98 20.73 10.88
C LYS A 272 14.43 20.63 10.44
N THR A 273 15.21 19.92 11.21
CA THR A 273 16.60 19.59 10.89
C THR A 273 16.77 18.07 10.89
N LEU A 274 17.86 17.59 10.29
CA LEU A 274 18.19 16.18 10.30
C LEU A 274 18.50 15.69 11.73
N ASP A 275 19.10 16.56 12.56
CA ASP A 275 19.37 16.23 13.97
C ASP A 275 18.09 16.10 14.79
N GLU A 276 17.10 16.97 14.58
CA GLU A 276 15.78 16.82 15.18
C GLU A 276 15.10 15.52 14.76
N LEU A 277 15.17 15.17 13.48
CA LEU A 277 14.64 13.91 12.98
C LEU A 277 15.31 12.71 13.64
N LYS A 278 16.64 12.69 13.69
CA LYS A 278 17.42 11.63 14.34
C LYS A 278 17.10 11.50 15.84
N ALA A 279 16.73 12.58 16.50
CA ALA A 279 16.36 12.61 17.92
C ALA A 279 14.96 12.05 18.21
N CYS A 280 14.08 11.92 17.21
CA CYS A 280 12.72 11.41 17.39
C CYS A 280 12.61 10.00 17.97
N THR A 281 13.70 9.23 17.95
CA THR A 281 13.75 7.86 18.44
C THR A 281 14.09 7.74 19.92
N ALA A 282 14.43 8.84 20.60
CA ALA A 282 14.85 8.86 21.98
C ALA A 282 13.69 8.75 22.99
N ASN A 283 12.45 8.53 22.53
CA ASN A 283 11.31 8.39 23.43
C ASN A 283 11.26 6.99 24.07
N ASP A 284 11.81 6.87 25.26
CA ASP A 284 11.84 5.63 26.03
C ASP A 284 10.46 5.17 26.55
N ALA A 285 9.41 5.98 26.42
CA ALA A 285 8.11 5.70 27.02
C ALA A 285 7.28 4.65 26.26
N GLY A 286 7.68 4.27 25.05
CA GLY A 286 7.01 3.23 24.26
C GLY A 286 5.59 3.57 23.83
N ILE A 287 5.19 4.80 23.96
CA ILE A 287 3.85 5.29 23.65
C ILE A 287 3.90 6.03 22.31
N TRP A 288 3.01 5.66 21.43
CA TRP A 288 2.74 6.29 20.15
C TRP A 288 1.64 7.32 20.27
N PRO A 289 1.66 8.34 19.51
CA PRO A 289 2.75 9.07 18.88
C PRO A 289 3.18 10.24 19.76
N ASP A 290 4.44 10.57 19.76
CA ASP A 290 4.78 11.94 20.11
C ASP A 290 4.45 12.87 18.92
N SER A 291 4.71 14.15 19.07
CA SER A 291 4.41 15.15 18.01
C SER A 291 5.23 14.99 16.73
N HIS A 292 6.13 14.02 16.66
CA HIS A 292 7.08 13.82 15.56
C HIS A 292 6.73 12.60 14.69
N GLU A 293 5.88 11.70 15.16
CA GLU A 293 5.54 10.46 14.47
C GLU A 293 4.06 10.42 14.06
N GLY A 294 3.77 9.83 12.91
CA GLY A 294 2.41 9.68 12.42
C GLY A 294 2.22 8.46 11.53
N PHE A 295 0.99 7.98 11.49
CA PHE A 295 0.56 6.93 10.57
C PHE A 295 0.11 7.56 9.26
N LEU A 296 0.44 6.92 8.13
CA LEU A 296 0.01 7.40 6.81
C LEU A 296 -1.24 6.68 6.32
N ASP A 297 -1.37 5.39 6.58
CA ASP A 297 -2.52 4.58 6.18
C ASP A 297 -2.77 3.47 7.20
N ALA A 298 -3.81 2.67 6.97
CA ALA A 298 -4.12 1.48 7.73
C ALA A 298 -3.17 0.31 7.38
N ARG A 299 -3.41 -0.82 8.04
CA ARG A 299 -2.55 -2.00 7.96
C ARG A 299 -2.46 -2.65 6.59
N ALA A 300 -3.50 -2.53 5.77
CA ALA A 300 -3.53 -3.07 4.42
C ALA A 300 -2.85 -2.18 3.35
N PHE A 301 -2.01 -1.25 3.79
CA PHE A 301 -1.06 -0.51 2.97
C PHE A 301 0.33 -0.68 3.59
N TYR A 302 1.25 -1.34 2.90
CA TYR A 302 2.54 -1.70 3.48
C TYR A 302 3.70 -1.46 2.52
N ALA A 303 4.92 -1.43 3.10
CA ALA A 303 6.19 -1.14 2.42
C ALA A 303 6.15 0.17 1.61
N GLY A 304 5.48 1.19 2.16
CA GLY A 304 5.31 2.48 1.50
C GLY A 304 6.62 3.23 1.32
N LYS A 305 6.95 3.57 0.07
CA LYS A 305 8.09 4.42 -0.30
C LYS A 305 7.65 5.49 -1.26
N THR A 306 8.39 6.60 -1.30
CA THR A 306 7.97 7.81 -2.00
C THR A 306 8.88 8.19 -3.16
N ALA A 307 8.34 8.91 -4.14
CA ALA A 307 9.11 9.65 -5.13
C ALA A 307 8.41 10.97 -5.47
N SER A 308 9.17 11.95 -5.96
CA SER A 308 8.66 13.27 -6.31
C SER A 308 9.14 13.69 -7.69
N ASP A 309 8.23 14.30 -8.47
CA ASP A 309 8.53 14.97 -9.74
C ASP A 309 9.00 16.43 -9.56
N GLY A 310 9.09 16.90 -8.31
CA GLY A 310 9.41 18.27 -7.94
C GLY A 310 8.18 19.13 -7.62
N GLU A 311 7.00 18.77 -8.11
CA GLU A 311 5.73 19.44 -7.81
C GLU A 311 4.88 18.62 -6.82
N ASN A 312 4.78 17.33 -7.07
CA ASN A 312 4.02 16.41 -6.25
C ASN A 312 4.94 15.33 -5.68
N ARG A 313 4.61 14.84 -4.50
CA ARG A 313 5.18 13.63 -3.95
C ARG A 313 4.10 12.59 -3.81
N TYR A 314 4.37 11.41 -4.33
CA TYR A 314 3.50 10.26 -4.22
C TYR A 314 4.16 9.20 -3.36
N ILE A 315 3.33 8.37 -2.73
CA ILE A 315 3.77 7.17 -2.03
C ILE A 315 3.15 5.95 -2.71
N TRP A 316 3.94 4.92 -2.88
CA TRP A 316 3.49 3.61 -3.35
C TRP A 316 3.71 2.58 -2.27
N GLY A 317 2.68 1.81 -2.01
CA GLY A 317 2.70 0.64 -1.13
C GLY A 317 1.92 -0.51 -1.78
N TRP A 318 1.89 -1.65 -1.15
CA TRP A 318 1.06 -2.75 -1.63
C TRP A 318 -0.10 -3.05 -0.70
N CYS A 319 -1.28 -3.30 -1.31
CA CYS A 319 -2.45 -3.79 -0.61
C CYS A 319 -2.44 -5.33 -0.70
N PRO A 320 -2.36 -6.05 0.43
CA PRO A 320 -2.14 -7.49 0.43
C PRO A 320 -3.29 -8.22 -0.26
N ASN A 321 -2.95 -9.25 -1.03
CA ASN A 321 -3.91 -10.25 -1.40
C ASN A 321 -4.11 -11.21 -0.23
N ARG A 322 -5.35 -11.66 0.01
CA ARG A 322 -5.69 -12.44 1.19
C ARG A 322 -6.12 -13.86 0.82
N PRO A 323 -5.59 -14.90 1.49
CA PRO A 323 -5.97 -16.27 1.21
C PRO A 323 -7.47 -16.49 1.26
N GLY A 324 -8.01 -17.23 0.29
CA GLY A 324 -9.44 -17.53 0.22
C GLY A 324 -10.33 -16.31 -0.06
N GLN A 325 -9.73 -15.18 -0.48
CA GLN A 325 -10.46 -13.93 -0.77
C GLN A 325 -11.38 -13.48 0.38
N ASN A 326 -10.87 -13.57 1.58
CA ASN A 326 -11.55 -13.10 2.78
C ASN A 326 -10.62 -12.27 3.65
N ASN A 327 -11.16 -11.44 4.52
CA ASN A 327 -10.40 -10.56 5.41
C ASN A 327 -10.22 -11.16 6.81
N THR A 328 -10.06 -12.47 6.90
CA THR A 328 -9.92 -13.18 8.18
C THR A 328 -8.51 -13.17 8.75
N ASP A 329 -7.55 -12.71 8.00
CA ASP A 329 -6.15 -12.63 8.38
C ASP A 329 -5.85 -11.46 9.31
N VAL A 330 -6.57 -11.37 10.33
CA VAL A 330 -6.49 -10.27 11.25
C VAL A 330 -5.37 -10.44 12.25
N GLY A 331 -4.22 -10.41 11.72
CA GLY A 331 -3.07 -9.91 12.35
C GLY A 331 -2.64 -10.33 13.70
N ALA A 332 -3.03 -11.43 14.17
CA ALA A 332 -2.25 -12.09 15.18
C ALA A 332 -1.61 -13.29 14.51
N SER A 333 -0.34 -13.52 14.70
CA SER A 333 0.23 -14.80 14.30
C SER A 333 -0.78 -15.91 14.56
N PRO A 334 -1.13 -16.73 13.58
CA PRO A 334 -0.42 -16.96 12.32
C PRO A 334 -1.05 -16.31 11.10
N ALA A 335 -1.99 -15.40 11.26
CA ALA A 335 -2.76 -14.83 10.16
C ALA A 335 -2.14 -13.53 9.66
N GLU A 336 -0.90 -13.55 9.24
CA GLU A 336 -0.38 -12.46 8.44
C GLU A 336 -1.04 -12.48 7.07
N PRO A 337 -1.38 -11.27 6.51
CA PRO A 337 -1.82 -11.20 5.14
C PRO A 337 -0.77 -11.85 4.24
N SER A 338 -1.20 -12.41 3.13
CA SER A 338 -0.27 -12.89 2.10
C SER A 338 0.71 -11.77 1.78
N TRP A 339 1.97 -12.10 1.63
CA TRP A 339 2.97 -11.14 1.23
C TRP A 339 2.70 -10.70 -0.22
N GLY A 340 2.73 -9.38 -0.48
CA GLY A 340 2.43 -8.83 -1.79
C GLY A 340 0.94 -8.70 -2.09
N GLY A 341 0.64 -8.00 -3.16
CA GLY A 341 -0.72 -7.72 -3.62
C GLY A 341 -0.77 -6.75 -4.78
N ASN A 342 -1.67 -5.76 -4.72
CA ASN A 342 -1.76 -4.69 -5.70
C ASN A 342 -0.92 -3.49 -5.32
N LEU A 343 -0.29 -2.85 -6.30
CA LEU A 343 0.37 -1.56 -6.12
C LEU A 343 -0.68 -0.47 -5.94
N VAL A 344 -0.63 0.22 -4.82
CA VAL A 344 -1.50 1.35 -4.50
C VAL A 344 -0.67 2.62 -4.44
N ALA A 345 -1.08 3.63 -5.21
CA ALA A 345 -0.49 4.95 -5.20
C ALA A 345 -1.39 5.94 -4.48
N GLN A 346 -0.80 6.82 -3.67
CA GLN A 346 -1.49 7.90 -2.99
C GLN A 346 -0.64 9.18 -3.04
N LYS A 347 -1.29 10.34 -2.97
CA LYS A 347 -0.60 11.63 -2.92
C LYS A 347 -0.25 11.98 -1.48
N ILE A 348 0.97 12.40 -1.23
CA ILE A 348 1.35 12.98 0.07
C ILE A 348 0.88 14.43 0.14
N ILE A 349 0.19 14.74 1.21
CA ILE A 349 -0.26 16.09 1.57
C ILE A 349 0.54 16.54 2.79
N GLN A 350 1.21 17.68 2.70
CA GLN A 350 1.90 18.29 3.82
C GLN A 350 1.08 19.44 4.37
N HIS A 351 0.81 19.43 5.67
CA HIS A 351 0.15 20.52 6.40
C HIS A 351 1.16 21.56 6.90
N GLU A 352 0.70 22.72 7.31
CA GLU A 352 1.54 23.85 7.76
C GLU A 352 2.46 23.49 8.95
N ASP A 353 2.01 22.63 9.83
CA ASP A 353 2.77 22.12 10.98
C ASP A 353 3.78 21.03 10.63
N GLY A 354 3.90 20.69 9.35
CA GLY A 354 4.73 19.59 8.84
C GLY A 354 4.10 18.22 8.96
N THR A 355 2.87 18.08 9.45
CA THR A 355 2.16 16.79 9.46
C THR A 355 1.90 16.31 8.04
N LEU A 356 2.12 15.03 7.79
CA LEU A 356 1.80 14.38 6.53
C LEU A 356 0.50 13.60 6.65
N THR A 357 -0.32 13.71 5.61
CA THR A 357 -1.48 12.85 5.37
C THR A 357 -1.47 12.36 3.93
N LEU A 358 -2.37 11.45 3.59
CA LEU A 358 -2.50 10.95 2.24
C LEU A 358 -3.85 11.35 1.65
N GLY A 359 -3.84 11.60 0.35
CA GLY A 359 -5.03 11.90 -0.43
C GLY A 359 -5.05 11.15 -1.76
N PRO A 360 -6.16 11.24 -2.49
CA PRO A 360 -6.30 10.60 -3.78
C PRO A 360 -5.32 11.21 -4.80
N VAL A 361 -4.87 10.38 -5.73
CA VAL A 361 -4.13 10.84 -6.90
C VAL A 361 -5.12 11.43 -7.91
N ALA A 362 -4.93 12.68 -8.31
CA ALA A 362 -5.86 13.37 -9.22
C ALA A 362 -6.08 12.62 -10.54
N ALA A 363 -5.04 11.98 -11.09
CA ALA A 363 -5.17 11.18 -12.30
C ALA A 363 -5.98 9.89 -12.08
N ILE A 364 -5.99 9.33 -10.86
CA ILE A 364 -6.89 8.24 -10.48
C ILE A 364 -8.33 8.73 -10.49
N GLU A 365 -8.62 9.85 -9.85
CA GLU A 365 -9.98 10.43 -9.84
C GLU A 365 -10.48 10.74 -11.25
N ALA A 366 -9.60 11.22 -12.13
CA ALA A 366 -9.92 11.56 -13.51
C ALA A 366 -10.31 10.35 -14.40
N LYS A 367 -10.02 9.12 -13.98
CA LYS A 367 -10.45 7.91 -14.71
C LYS A 367 -11.96 7.70 -14.64
N TYR A 368 -12.60 8.12 -13.57
CA TYR A 368 -14.03 7.90 -13.33
C TYR A 368 -14.85 8.95 -14.06
N THR A 369 -15.14 8.70 -15.34
CA THR A 369 -15.75 9.68 -16.26
C THR A 369 -17.26 9.54 -16.41
N SER A 370 -17.82 8.38 -16.05
CA SER A 370 -19.24 8.11 -16.17
C SER A 370 -19.96 8.35 -14.83
N SER A 371 -21.02 9.13 -14.81
CA SER A 371 -21.85 9.32 -13.61
C SER A 371 -22.92 8.24 -13.52
N GLN A 372 -23.17 7.74 -12.32
CA GLN A 372 -24.23 6.78 -12.04
C GLN A 372 -25.43 7.46 -11.40
N GLU A 373 -26.64 7.14 -11.90
CA GLU A 373 -27.87 7.48 -11.17
C GLU A 373 -27.95 6.66 -9.89
N VAL A 374 -28.08 7.31 -8.73
CA VAL A 374 -28.15 6.66 -7.43
C VAL A 374 -29.55 6.80 -6.86
N LYS A 375 -30.16 5.67 -6.51
CA LYS A 375 -31.50 5.60 -5.93
C LYS A 375 -31.49 4.86 -4.60
N VAL A 376 -32.43 5.23 -3.74
CA VAL A 376 -32.73 4.50 -2.52
C VAL A 376 -33.37 3.16 -2.88
N MET A 377 -32.73 2.06 -2.50
CA MET A 377 -33.17 0.70 -2.79
C MET A 377 -33.91 0.04 -1.64
N ALA A 378 -33.52 0.38 -0.39
CA ALA A 378 -34.19 -0.03 0.82
C ALA A 378 -33.87 0.93 1.96
N LEU A 379 -34.65 0.88 3.00
CA LEU A 379 -34.50 1.62 4.25
C LEU A 379 -34.56 0.64 5.43
N SER A 380 -34.01 0.99 6.57
CA SER A 380 -34.15 0.18 7.79
C SER A 380 -35.63 -0.02 8.14
N ALA A 381 -35.98 -1.25 8.50
CA ALA A 381 -37.37 -1.62 8.74
C ALA A 381 -37.90 -1.17 10.11
N GLU A 382 -37.02 -0.79 11.05
CA GLU A 382 -37.39 -0.59 12.45
C GLU A 382 -38.06 0.77 12.74
N ASP A 383 -37.90 1.75 11.85
CA ASP A 383 -38.52 3.06 12.01
C ASP A 383 -38.75 3.75 10.65
N ALA A 384 -39.95 3.72 10.15
CA ALA A 384 -40.32 4.32 8.85
C ALA A 384 -40.10 5.85 8.79
N GLY A 385 -39.89 6.51 9.92
CA GLY A 385 -39.62 7.94 10.02
C GLY A 385 -38.12 8.26 10.24
N ALA A 386 -37.28 7.26 10.37
CA ALA A 386 -35.86 7.44 10.69
C ALA A 386 -35.02 8.06 9.58
N VAL A 387 -35.48 7.95 8.33
CA VAL A 387 -34.83 8.55 7.15
C VAL A 387 -35.78 9.54 6.48
N THR A 388 -35.38 10.82 6.47
CA THR A 388 -36.19 11.92 5.88
C THR A 388 -35.35 12.75 4.91
N SER A 389 -36.06 13.38 3.96
CA SER A 389 -35.54 14.45 3.09
C SER A 389 -36.61 15.54 2.99
N ASP A 390 -36.21 16.81 3.14
CA ASP A 390 -37.13 17.96 3.21
C ASP A 390 -38.26 17.77 4.21
N SER A 391 -37.94 17.21 5.38
CA SER A 391 -38.89 16.88 6.45
C SER A 391 -40.01 15.87 6.07
N LYS A 392 -39.80 15.12 4.98
CA LYS A 392 -40.70 14.04 4.53
C LYS A 392 -40.01 12.70 4.61
N ALA A 393 -40.76 11.66 4.94
CA ALA A 393 -40.23 10.29 4.91
C ALA A 393 -39.73 9.94 3.49
N VAL A 394 -38.55 9.35 3.43
CA VAL A 394 -37.96 8.88 2.16
C VAL A 394 -38.61 7.56 1.76
N THR A 395 -38.78 7.35 0.47
CA THR A 395 -39.34 6.12 -0.09
C THR A 395 -38.35 5.43 -1.03
N VAL A 396 -38.52 4.12 -1.17
CA VAL A 396 -37.78 3.34 -2.18
C VAL A 396 -37.98 3.93 -3.56
N GLY A 397 -36.90 3.99 -4.35
CA GLY A 397 -36.89 4.61 -5.67
C GLY A 397 -36.57 6.11 -5.67
N THR A 398 -36.44 6.75 -4.49
CA THR A 398 -36.01 8.14 -4.41
C THR A 398 -34.61 8.31 -5.01
N ASP A 399 -34.51 9.20 -6.02
CA ASP A 399 -33.23 9.66 -6.55
C ASP A 399 -32.54 10.55 -5.52
N VAL A 400 -31.24 10.32 -5.29
CA VAL A 400 -30.47 11.04 -4.24
C VAL A 400 -29.85 12.35 -4.75
N SER A 401 -29.84 12.57 -6.05
CA SER A 401 -29.15 13.72 -6.67
C SER A 401 -29.63 15.06 -6.12
N GLY A 402 -28.72 15.87 -5.61
CA GLY A 402 -28.98 17.20 -5.08
C GLY A 402 -29.86 17.23 -3.83
N LYS A 403 -30.05 16.10 -3.15
CA LYS A 403 -30.87 16.02 -1.94
C LYS A 403 -30.03 15.85 -0.69
N THR A 404 -30.59 16.32 0.41
CA THR A 404 -30.06 16.14 1.75
C THR A 404 -30.96 15.19 2.52
N PHE A 405 -30.38 14.21 3.19
CA PHE A 405 -31.06 13.20 3.97
C PHE A 405 -30.70 13.33 5.43
N LYS A 406 -31.68 13.13 6.31
CA LYS A 406 -31.46 13.00 7.76
C LYS A 406 -31.74 11.57 8.15
N LEU A 407 -30.79 10.96 8.86
CA LEU A 407 -30.91 9.63 9.43
C LEU A 407 -30.82 9.76 10.95
N SER A 408 -31.69 9.05 11.66
CA SER A 408 -31.75 9.08 13.11
C SER A 408 -31.81 7.67 13.71
N GLY A 409 -31.36 7.53 14.94
CA GLY A 409 -31.34 6.25 15.64
C GLY A 409 -30.46 5.21 14.95
N ASN A 410 -30.87 3.95 14.98
CA ASN A 410 -30.19 2.87 14.24
C ASN A 410 -30.88 2.71 12.88
N SER A 411 -30.43 3.48 11.92
CA SER A 411 -31.02 3.50 10.58
C SER A 411 -29.99 3.44 9.47
N TYR A 412 -30.40 2.95 8.33
CA TYR A 412 -29.58 2.96 7.12
C TYR A 412 -30.39 3.29 5.87
N MET A 413 -29.72 3.80 4.89
CA MET A 413 -30.24 4.03 3.54
C MET A 413 -29.42 3.19 2.56
N LEU A 414 -30.01 2.11 2.04
CA LEU A 414 -29.42 1.27 1.02
C LEU A 414 -29.52 1.95 -0.34
N LEU A 415 -28.41 1.97 -1.06
CA LEU A 415 -28.28 2.71 -2.31
C LEU A 415 -28.00 1.75 -3.49
N SER A 416 -28.17 2.27 -4.71
CA SER A 416 -28.00 1.54 -5.97
C SER A 416 -26.73 0.70 -6.01
N ARG A 417 -26.74 -0.34 -6.84
CA ARG A 417 -25.59 -1.25 -7.02
C ARG A 417 -24.40 -0.51 -7.58
N LEU A 418 -23.23 -0.81 -7.07
CA LEU A 418 -21.94 -0.32 -7.56
C LEU A 418 -21.50 -1.09 -8.81
N ASN A 419 -20.59 -0.51 -9.57
CA ASN A 419 -19.85 -1.15 -10.65
C ASN A 419 -18.61 -1.89 -10.09
N VAL A 420 -17.69 -2.31 -10.95
CA VAL A 420 -16.43 -2.91 -10.56
C VAL A 420 -15.43 -1.83 -10.10
N HIS A 421 -15.42 -0.70 -10.79
CA HIS A 421 -14.57 0.45 -10.52
C HIS A 421 -15.44 1.64 -10.18
N ASN A 422 -15.32 2.16 -8.97
CA ASN A 422 -16.17 3.24 -8.50
C ASN A 422 -15.38 4.32 -7.78
N HIS A 423 -15.89 5.52 -7.90
CA HIS A 423 -15.50 6.70 -7.14
C HIS A 423 -16.75 7.27 -6.49
N LEU A 424 -16.83 7.17 -5.17
CA LEU A 424 -17.95 7.65 -4.39
C LEU A 424 -17.52 8.93 -3.67
N LYS A 425 -18.39 9.92 -3.67
CA LYS A 425 -18.28 11.10 -2.81
C LYS A 425 -19.60 11.30 -2.08
N PHE A 426 -19.51 11.67 -0.82
CA PHE A 426 -20.64 12.09 -0.01
C PHE A 426 -20.16 12.85 1.22
N THR A 427 -21.02 13.70 1.74
CA THR A 427 -20.76 14.46 2.97
C THR A 427 -21.66 13.95 4.08
N VAL A 428 -21.09 13.70 5.25
CA VAL A 428 -21.83 13.39 6.48
C VAL A 428 -21.60 14.50 7.48
N THR A 429 -22.66 15.05 8.04
CA THR A 429 -22.59 15.98 9.17
C THR A 429 -23.24 15.29 10.37
N THR A 430 -22.51 15.17 11.47
CA THR A 430 -23.07 14.66 12.75
C THR A 430 -23.62 15.83 13.57
N ALA A 431 -24.61 15.57 14.42
CA ALA A 431 -25.15 16.59 15.32
C ALA A 431 -24.22 16.85 16.53
N SER A 432 -23.37 15.87 16.86
CA SER A 432 -22.45 15.93 17.99
C SER A 432 -21.22 15.05 17.77
N ALA A 433 -20.21 15.21 18.62
CA ALA A 433 -19.03 14.35 18.66
C ALA A 433 -19.37 12.88 19.02
N SER A 434 -20.48 12.62 19.68
CA SER A 434 -20.89 11.28 20.10
C SER A 434 -21.65 10.49 19.05
N ASP A 435 -22.13 11.14 17.96
CA ASP A 435 -22.89 10.44 16.94
C ASP A 435 -21.99 9.48 16.16
N LYS A 436 -22.46 8.25 15.99
CA LYS A 436 -21.77 7.18 15.29
C LYS A 436 -22.39 6.97 13.91
N PHE A 437 -21.57 6.92 12.88
CA PHE A 437 -22.01 6.69 11.53
C PHE A 437 -21.04 5.80 10.75
N GLY A 438 -21.44 5.39 9.56
CA GLY A 438 -20.58 4.65 8.66
C GLY A 438 -21.22 4.45 7.30
N PHE A 439 -20.54 3.67 6.48
CA PHE A 439 -21.05 3.20 5.20
C PHE A 439 -20.63 1.75 5.00
N SER A 440 -21.41 1.02 4.22
CA SER A 440 -21.19 -0.42 4.04
C SER A 440 -21.26 -0.81 2.58
N PHE A 441 -20.46 -1.80 2.20
CA PHE A 441 -20.48 -2.44 0.89
C PHE A 441 -21.17 -3.80 0.98
N ALA A 442 -21.99 -4.12 0.00
CA ALA A 442 -22.77 -5.36 -0.13
C ALA A 442 -23.83 -5.60 0.95
N ARG A 443 -24.15 -4.60 1.80
CA ARG A 443 -25.22 -4.72 2.79
C ARG A 443 -26.59 -4.92 2.11
N GLY A 444 -27.43 -5.79 2.65
CA GLY A 444 -28.81 -5.98 2.17
C GLY A 444 -28.92 -6.69 0.83
N THR A 445 -27.89 -7.42 0.42
CA THR A 445 -27.91 -8.31 -0.75
C THR A 445 -28.12 -9.76 -0.29
N ASP A 446 -28.21 -10.70 -1.25
CA ASP A 446 -28.25 -12.13 -0.94
C ASP A 446 -26.94 -12.64 -0.31
N SER A 447 -25.92 -11.77 -0.23
CA SER A 447 -24.67 -12.06 0.48
C SER A 447 -24.89 -11.91 1.98
N GLU A 448 -24.58 -12.94 2.74
CA GLU A 448 -24.56 -12.89 4.20
C GLU A 448 -23.42 -12.03 4.75
N LYS A 449 -22.47 -11.65 3.88
CA LYS A 449 -21.27 -10.89 4.22
C LYS A 449 -21.31 -9.50 3.61
N PHE A 450 -21.00 -8.51 4.43
CA PHE A 450 -20.78 -7.14 3.98
C PHE A 450 -19.69 -6.47 4.81
N TYR A 451 -19.10 -5.42 4.26
CA TYR A 451 -18.02 -4.67 4.90
C TYR A 451 -18.53 -3.30 5.33
N SER A 452 -18.23 -2.91 6.54
CA SER A 452 -18.59 -1.61 7.08
C SER A 452 -17.35 -0.80 7.46
N MET A 453 -17.33 0.45 7.03
CA MET A 453 -16.42 1.49 7.50
C MET A 453 -17.16 2.31 8.55
N VAL A 454 -16.79 2.16 9.81
CA VAL A 454 -17.55 2.74 10.92
C VAL A 454 -16.74 3.81 11.62
N MET A 455 -17.29 5.03 11.66
CA MET A 455 -16.72 6.19 12.32
C MET A 455 -17.24 6.24 13.76
N ASN A 456 -16.47 5.67 14.68
CA ASN A 456 -16.78 5.65 16.11
C ASN A 456 -16.25 6.91 16.80
N PRO A 457 -16.96 7.46 17.80
CA PRO A 457 -16.36 8.39 18.74
C PRO A 457 -15.31 7.66 19.59
N GLU A 458 -14.09 8.16 19.65
CA GLU A 458 -13.03 7.65 20.53
C GLU A 458 -12.90 8.53 21.80
N SER A 459 -13.08 9.83 21.61
CA SER A 459 -13.20 10.84 22.66
C SER A 459 -13.96 12.04 22.11
N ASP A 460 -14.12 13.09 22.91
CA ASP A 460 -14.77 14.34 22.46
C ASP A 460 -14.03 15.00 21.29
N THR A 461 -12.72 14.75 21.16
CA THR A 461 -11.85 15.37 20.14
C THR A 461 -11.29 14.37 19.13
N LYS A 462 -11.56 13.08 19.29
CA LYS A 462 -11.01 12.05 18.42
C LYS A 462 -12.07 11.11 17.87
N ARG A 463 -11.91 10.75 16.62
CA ARG A 463 -12.68 9.73 15.92
C ARG A 463 -11.80 8.53 15.59
N LYS A 464 -12.43 7.38 15.53
CA LYS A 464 -11.80 6.13 15.13
C LYS A 464 -12.58 5.49 13.99
N LEU A 465 -11.95 5.36 12.83
CA LEU A 465 -12.46 4.52 11.77
C LEU A 465 -12.13 3.06 12.10
N ASN A 466 -13.15 2.22 12.14
CA ASN A 466 -12.99 0.77 12.17
C ASN A 466 -13.47 0.17 10.86
N PHE A 467 -12.73 -0.81 10.38
CA PHE A 467 -13.18 -1.69 9.31
C PHE A 467 -13.77 -2.96 9.93
N GLU A 468 -14.97 -3.30 9.55
CA GLU A 468 -15.73 -4.42 10.09
C GLU A 468 -16.25 -5.29 8.94
N GLU A 469 -16.08 -6.59 9.04
CA GLU A 469 -16.74 -7.58 8.19
C GLU A 469 -17.88 -8.20 9.00
N GLU A 470 -19.10 -8.03 8.52
CA GLU A 470 -20.29 -8.56 9.17
C GLU A 470 -20.80 -9.81 8.43
N GLY A 471 -21.48 -10.72 9.14
CA GLY A 471 -22.06 -11.92 8.55
C GLY A 471 -21.26 -13.20 8.77
N GLY A 472 -20.55 -13.33 9.91
CA GLY A 472 -20.04 -14.60 10.40
C GLY A 472 -18.54 -14.80 10.42
N ILE A 473 -17.76 -13.84 10.00
CA ILE A 473 -16.33 -13.82 10.24
C ILE A 473 -16.03 -12.54 10.99
N GLY A 474 -15.96 -12.69 12.33
CA GLY A 474 -15.67 -11.58 13.19
C GLY A 474 -14.34 -10.95 12.82
N TYR A 475 -14.39 -9.69 12.41
CA TYR A 475 -13.20 -8.91 12.24
C TYR A 475 -12.64 -8.53 13.62
N VAL A 476 -11.33 -8.70 13.82
CA VAL A 476 -10.73 -8.38 15.11
C VAL A 476 -10.50 -6.89 15.20
N ASN A 477 -11.30 -6.25 16.02
CA ASN A 477 -11.20 -4.84 16.35
C ASN A 477 -9.80 -4.44 16.84
N GLY A 478 -9.33 -3.30 16.42
CA GLY A 478 -8.22 -2.58 17.02
C GLY A 478 -6.91 -2.64 16.23
N ILE A 479 -6.67 -3.67 15.43
CA ILE A 479 -5.44 -3.76 14.65
C ILE A 479 -5.57 -2.99 13.33
N ASP A 480 -6.77 -2.97 12.75
CA ASP A 480 -7.03 -2.29 11.49
C ASP A 480 -7.98 -1.09 11.69
N SER A 481 -7.59 -0.23 12.59
CA SER A 481 -8.29 1.01 12.88
C SER A 481 -7.37 2.22 12.67
N TYR A 482 -7.97 3.36 12.42
CA TYR A 482 -7.28 4.63 12.30
C TYR A 482 -7.95 5.69 13.16
N VAL A 483 -7.16 6.37 14.00
CA VAL A 483 -7.65 7.45 14.88
C VAL A 483 -7.25 8.79 14.28
N PHE A 484 -8.19 9.71 14.19
CA PHE A 484 -7.99 11.06 13.65
C PHE A 484 -8.78 12.10 14.46
N ASP A 485 -8.47 13.37 14.26
CA ASP A 485 -9.15 14.46 14.95
C ASP A 485 -10.61 14.60 14.49
N THR A 486 -11.52 14.78 15.45
CA THR A 486 -12.90 15.14 15.16
C THR A 486 -12.93 16.52 14.51
N PRO A 487 -13.51 16.69 13.31
CA PRO A 487 -13.67 18.00 12.71
C PRO A 487 -14.46 18.94 13.63
N ALA A 488 -14.00 20.19 13.74
CA ALA A 488 -14.62 21.18 14.63
C ALA A 488 -16.09 21.50 14.26
N ASP A 489 -16.43 21.36 12.99
CA ASP A 489 -17.76 21.58 12.41
C ASP A 489 -18.58 20.29 12.29
N TYR A 490 -18.00 19.16 12.70
CA TYR A 490 -18.58 17.82 12.60
C TYR A 490 -18.92 17.41 11.15
N VAL A 491 -18.26 18.00 10.15
CA VAL A 491 -18.44 17.69 8.73
C VAL A 491 -17.38 16.73 8.25
N TYR A 492 -17.82 15.64 7.64
CA TYR A 492 -16.98 14.57 7.11
C TYR A 492 -17.19 14.45 5.60
N ASN A 493 -16.24 14.94 4.82
CA ASN A 493 -16.21 14.76 3.37
C ASN A 493 -15.53 13.43 3.08
N VAL A 494 -16.28 12.48 2.59
CA VAL A 494 -15.81 11.12 2.33
C VAL A 494 -15.63 10.91 0.84
N THR A 495 -14.44 10.46 0.45
CA THR A 495 -14.13 9.98 -0.91
C THR A 495 -13.72 8.52 -0.81
N VAL A 496 -14.30 7.68 -1.68
CA VAL A 496 -13.97 6.26 -1.75
C VAL A 496 -13.64 5.88 -3.17
N CYS A 497 -12.48 5.32 -3.40
CA CYS A 497 -12.12 4.69 -4.67
C CYS A 497 -12.14 3.18 -4.50
N THR A 498 -12.89 2.48 -5.34
CA THR A 498 -12.84 1.02 -5.42
C THR A 498 -12.33 0.59 -6.78
N ASP A 499 -11.41 -0.35 -6.80
CA ASP A 499 -10.92 -0.99 -8.00
C ASP A 499 -10.96 -2.50 -7.77
N ASN A 500 -12.02 -3.13 -8.24
CA ASN A 500 -12.35 -4.50 -7.92
C ASN A 500 -12.44 -4.70 -6.38
N SER A 501 -11.60 -5.51 -5.77
CA SER A 501 -11.57 -5.71 -4.32
C SER A 501 -10.73 -4.69 -3.55
N VAL A 502 -9.90 -3.90 -4.20
CA VAL A 502 -9.12 -2.86 -3.50
C VAL A 502 -10.00 -1.64 -3.25
N CYS A 503 -9.98 -1.17 -2.02
CA CYS A 503 -10.73 0.00 -1.57
C CYS A 503 -9.80 0.97 -0.86
N THR A 504 -9.82 2.24 -1.25
CA THR A 504 -9.19 3.34 -0.52
C THR A 504 -10.24 4.36 -0.10
N VAL A 505 -10.20 4.75 1.16
CA VAL A 505 -11.13 5.73 1.75
C VAL A 505 -10.34 6.93 2.21
N TYR A 506 -10.82 8.11 1.88
CA TYR A 506 -10.26 9.39 2.32
C TYR A 506 -11.33 10.19 3.06
N VAL A 507 -10.95 10.83 4.15
CA VAL A 507 -11.85 11.69 4.93
C VAL A 507 -11.13 12.99 5.24
N ASN A 508 -11.66 14.11 4.78
CA ASN A 508 -11.20 15.49 5.07
C ASN A 508 -9.70 15.73 4.84
N ASP A 509 -9.07 15.01 3.93
CA ASP A 509 -7.62 15.05 3.67
C ASP A 509 -6.74 14.76 4.92
N VAL A 510 -7.33 14.19 5.98
CA VAL A 510 -6.64 13.83 7.23
C VAL A 510 -6.55 12.33 7.46
N LEU A 511 -7.37 11.55 6.77
CA LEU A 511 -7.37 10.10 6.87
C LEU A 511 -7.30 9.49 5.49
N ALA A 512 -6.40 8.51 5.32
CA ALA A 512 -6.43 7.53 4.25
C ALA A 512 -6.55 6.12 4.85
N TYR A 513 -7.38 5.30 4.25
CA TYR A 513 -7.62 3.94 4.72
C TYR A 513 -7.75 2.98 3.54
N THR A 514 -6.74 2.15 3.35
CA THR A 514 -6.68 1.13 2.29
C THR A 514 -7.08 -0.23 2.84
N ASN A 515 -7.92 -0.98 2.13
CA ASN A 515 -8.25 -2.36 2.49
C ASN A 515 -8.85 -3.15 1.30
N ARG A 516 -9.11 -4.44 1.53
CA ARG A 516 -9.82 -5.32 0.59
C ARG A 516 -11.29 -5.42 0.97
N ILE A 517 -12.15 -5.41 -0.05
CA ILE A 517 -13.59 -5.59 0.03
C ILE A 517 -14.03 -6.66 -0.99
N TYR A 518 -13.68 -7.92 -0.73
CA TYR A 518 -13.97 -9.01 -1.67
C TYR A 518 -15.46 -9.25 -1.86
N GLY A 519 -15.87 -9.57 -3.09
CA GLY A 519 -17.25 -9.96 -3.41
C GLY A 519 -18.29 -8.83 -3.35
N THR A 520 -17.84 -7.58 -3.28
CA THR A 520 -18.77 -6.42 -3.19
C THR A 520 -19.16 -5.82 -4.53
N GLN A 521 -18.49 -6.19 -5.61
CA GLN A 521 -18.74 -5.67 -6.95
C GLN A 521 -20.19 -5.99 -7.38
N LYS A 522 -20.82 -5.02 -8.03
CA LYS A 522 -22.22 -5.13 -8.50
C LYS A 522 -23.27 -5.33 -7.40
N ASN A 523 -22.90 -5.07 -6.14
CA ASN A 523 -23.80 -5.10 -5.00
C ASN A 523 -24.18 -3.69 -4.54
N CYS A 524 -25.27 -3.60 -3.80
CA CYS A 524 -25.70 -2.36 -3.17
C CYS A 524 -24.72 -1.92 -2.09
N TRP A 525 -24.70 -0.63 -1.80
CA TRP A 525 -23.97 -0.04 -0.70
C TRP A 525 -24.93 0.77 0.17
N SER A 526 -24.52 1.16 1.36
CA SER A 526 -25.38 1.90 2.26
C SER A 526 -24.63 2.96 3.06
N ILE A 527 -25.36 3.98 3.50
CA ILE A 527 -24.95 4.92 4.53
C ILE A 527 -25.76 4.62 5.78
N ASN A 528 -25.08 4.57 6.93
CA ASN A 528 -25.63 4.06 8.18
C ASN A 528 -25.48 5.08 9.31
N CYS A 529 -26.50 5.21 10.13
CA CYS A 529 -26.48 5.86 11.44
C CYS A 529 -26.54 4.77 12.52
N TYR A 530 -25.64 4.80 13.50
CA TYR A 530 -25.56 3.80 14.57
C TYR A 530 -25.87 4.43 15.94
N GLY A 531 -26.99 5.12 16.02
CA GLY A 531 -27.40 5.92 17.15
C GLY A 531 -27.09 7.41 16.96
N GLY A 532 -27.95 8.28 17.43
CA GLY A 532 -27.83 9.72 17.24
C GLY A 532 -28.50 10.24 15.98
N ASN A 533 -27.93 11.31 15.40
CA ASN A 533 -28.50 11.99 14.24
C ASN A 533 -27.38 12.40 13.27
N ILE A 534 -27.56 12.05 12.00
CA ILE A 534 -26.66 12.48 10.95
C ILE A 534 -27.41 13.12 9.79
N THR A 535 -26.74 14.00 9.10
CA THR A 535 -27.20 14.58 7.83
C THR A 535 -26.25 14.12 6.74
N VAL A 536 -26.80 13.68 5.61
CA VAL A 536 -26.04 13.19 4.45
C VAL A 536 -26.39 14.01 3.23
N SER A 537 -25.39 14.53 2.53
CA SER A 537 -25.55 15.31 1.29
C SER A 537 -24.49 14.94 0.26
N ASP A 538 -24.61 15.54 -0.91
CA ASP A 538 -23.61 15.51 -2.00
C ASP A 538 -23.22 14.08 -2.43
N ILE A 539 -24.19 13.17 -2.41
CA ILE A 539 -23.97 11.79 -2.81
C ILE A 539 -23.74 11.72 -4.32
N GLU A 540 -22.54 11.35 -4.70
CA GLU A 540 -22.12 11.16 -6.09
C GLU A 540 -21.44 9.81 -6.25
N VAL A 541 -21.75 9.09 -7.31
CA VAL A 541 -21.05 7.87 -7.73
C VAL A 541 -20.65 8.01 -9.19
N LYS A 542 -19.36 7.87 -9.43
CA LYS A 542 -18.78 7.79 -10.77
C LYS A 542 -18.15 6.42 -10.98
N TYR A 543 -17.98 6.03 -12.26
CA TYR A 543 -17.36 4.76 -12.64
C TYR A 543 -16.70 4.86 -14.02
N TYR A 544 -15.92 3.83 -14.38
CA TYR A 544 -15.40 3.61 -15.72
C TYR A 544 -15.47 2.14 -16.13
#